data_7a61bfc7c4ee8997c8e537d7b040bace
#
_entry.id   7a61bfc7c4ee8997c8e537d7b040bace
#
_cell.length_a   1.000
_cell.length_b   1.000
_cell.length_c   1.000
_cell.angle_alpha   90.00
_cell.angle_beta   90.00
_cell.angle_gamma   90.00
#
_symmetry.space_group_name_H-M   'P 1'
#
loop_
_entity.id
_entity.type
_entity.pdbx_description
1 polymer ?
#
loop_
_entity_poly.entity_id
_entity_poly.type
_entity_poly.pdbx_seq_one_letter_code
_entity_poly.pdbx_strand_id
1 'polypeptide(L)'
;MGFDRPSPDHANADVILLISAHLESGHYFNPHAQRIIDGKKAGARVIVMDVRLSNTATHADHWIAPYPGTEAAILLAIARHIVETKRHNREFMRKFWNWEEYLKAERPDLPSTFESFEQAFLEAYKDYTFAFAAKESGVDETALREIAEVVAGAGTKLAAHNWRSAAAGAEGGWQVARCLFLLNCLLGAVACEGGTYPNTWNKFVPKPIYLPPHPKTWNELTWPKEFPLSMYEMSILLPHFLREGRGSLDVYFSRVYNAVWTNPDGFSWIDIFTKKESPIGLHVALTPTWSETAYFADYILPMGLGSERHDLHSYETQDAQWVGFRQPVLREAKRRLGRELGGTNDTRAANPGEVWEENEFWIELSWRIDPDGSMGIRKFFESKKTPGAKLSIDEYYDHIFENSLPGLPAKAAAEDLTPGELMRRYGSYEIRRGIGPLFEEEVPGAELVDVSKSALGRVYAASPKPDSLNVAPQPVPDADASGRRAVGIDVDGKVLHGRGARRGG
;
A
#
# COMPACT_ATOMS: atom_id res chain seq x y z
N MET A 1 -3.81 9.55 6.63
CA MET A 1 -2.64 9.95 5.85
C MET A 1 -2.94 10.30 4.38
N GLY A 2 -4.06 9.94 3.82
CA GLY A 2 -4.45 10.30 2.45
C GLY A 2 -3.63 9.69 1.32
N PHE A 3 -2.64 8.86 1.63
CA PHE A 3 -1.77 8.14 0.71
C PHE A 3 -1.77 6.66 1.01
N ASP A 4 -1.37 5.88 0.01
CA ASP A 4 -1.54 4.44 0.06
C ASP A 4 -0.64 3.79 1.11
N ARG A 5 0.68 3.97 1.03
CA ARG A 5 1.61 3.23 1.90
C ARG A 5 2.80 4.07 2.30
N PRO A 6 3.05 4.23 3.60
CA PRO A 6 4.31 4.79 4.07
C PRO A 6 5.47 3.89 3.70
N SER A 7 6.59 4.48 3.33
CA SER A 7 7.82 3.76 2.99
C SER A 7 8.93 4.14 3.96
N PRO A 8 9.28 3.27 4.92
CA PRO A 8 10.35 3.52 5.86
C PRO A 8 11.73 3.27 5.23
N ASP A 9 12.66 4.18 5.47
CA ASP A 9 14.07 4.06 5.05
C ASP A 9 14.90 3.33 6.11
N HIS A 10 14.70 2.03 6.21
CA HIS A 10 15.34 1.19 7.21
C HIS A 10 16.87 1.22 7.15
N ALA A 11 17.46 1.33 5.95
CA ALA A 11 18.91 1.22 5.77
C ALA A 11 19.70 2.40 6.33
N ASN A 12 19.07 3.59 6.37
CA ASN A 12 19.70 4.84 6.82
C ASN A 12 19.15 5.34 8.16
N ALA A 13 18.30 4.56 8.81
CA ALA A 13 17.70 4.92 10.08
C ALA A 13 18.67 4.75 11.26
N ASP A 14 18.49 5.57 12.30
CA ASP A 14 19.14 5.36 13.59
C ASP A 14 18.27 4.48 14.51
N VAL A 15 16.96 4.53 14.33
CA VAL A 15 15.99 3.66 15.01
C VAL A 15 14.98 3.09 14.03
N ILE A 16 14.81 1.78 14.08
CA ILE A 16 13.82 1.03 13.30
C ILE A 16 12.76 0.51 14.26
N LEU A 17 11.53 0.98 14.13
CA LEU A 17 10.39 0.58 14.96
C LEU A 17 9.40 -0.25 14.13
N LEU A 18 9.27 -1.53 14.45
CA LEU A 18 8.42 -2.48 13.77
C LEU A 18 7.27 -2.92 14.67
N ILE A 19 6.03 -2.79 14.18
CA ILE A 19 4.83 -3.23 14.90
C ILE A 19 4.10 -4.27 14.10
N SER A 20 3.97 -5.49 14.63
CA SER A 20 3.34 -6.63 13.98
C SER A 20 3.83 -6.84 12.54
N ALA A 21 5.09 -6.54 12.29
CA ALA A 21 5.69 -6.54 10.97
C ALA A 21 6.78 -7.62 10.89
N HIS A 22 6.39 -8.81 10.43
CA HIS A 22 7.30 -9.95 10.23
C HIS A 22 7.96 -9.86 8.85
N LEU A 23 8.93 -8.96 8.71
CA LEU A 23 9.49 -8.59 7.41
C LEU A 23 10.55 -9.55 6.89
N GLU A 24 11.20 -10.32 7.76
CA GLU A 24 12.29 -11.22 7.40
C GLU A 24 11.82 -12.45 6.59
N SER A 25 10.60 -12.90 6.76
CA SER A 25 10.09 -14.07 6.04
C SER A 25 9.58 -13.76 4.63
N GLY A 26 10.04 -12.68 4.01
CA GLY A 26 9.76 -12.38 2.61
C GLY A 26 8.42 -11.68 2.37
N HIS A 27 8.27 -10.53 2.98
CA HIS A 27 7.13 -9.66 2.79
C HIS A 27 7.04 -9.16 1.34
N TYR A 28 6.25 -9.81 0.50
CA TYR A 28 5.93 -9.40 -0.88
C TYR A 28 7.12 -8.98 -1.74
N PHE A 29 8.12 -9.77 -1.95
CA PHE A 29 9.26 -9.39 -2.80
C PHE A 29 10.04 -8.15 -2.34
N ASN A 30 9.67 -7.54 -1.22
CA ASN A 30 10.34 -6.35 -0.72
C ASN A 30 11.65 -6.73 -0.03
N PRO A 31 12.72 -5.98 -0.25
CA PRO A 31 14.00 -6.20 0.40
C PRO A 31 14.05 -5.68 1.84
N HIS A 32 12.91 -5.62 2.52
CA HIS A 32 12.84 -5.09 3.89
C HIS A 32 13.80 -5.80 4.84
N ALA A 33 13.87 -7.13 4.78
CA ALA A 33 14.80 -7.90 5.61
C ALA A 33 16.24 -7.43 5.40
N GLN A 34 16.66 -7.31 4.15
CA GLN A 34 18.01 -6.85 3.82
C GLN A 34 18.25 -5.42 4.33
N ARG A 35 17.29 -4.51 4.13
CA ARG A 35 17.40 -3.11 4.53
C ARG A 35 17.45 -2.94 6.06
N ILE A 36 16.69 -3.74 6.80
CA ILE A 36 16.77 -3.77 8.26
C ILE A 36 18.15 -4.26 8.73
N ILE A 37 18.68 -5.30 8.10
CA ILE A 37 20.02 -5.80 8.41
C ILE A 37 21.11 -4.78 8.04
N ASP A 38 20.97 -4.09 6.91
CA ASP A 38 21.88 -3.02 6.51
C ASP A 38 21.87 -1.87 7.53
N GLY A 39 20.68 -1.41 7.94
CA GLY A 39 20.53 -0.41 8.99
C GLY A 39 21.12 -0.87 10.32
N LYS A 40 20.85 -2.11 10.75
CA LYS A 40 21.43 -2.67 11.98
C LYS A 40 22.96 -2.75 11.91
N LYS A 41 23.54 -3.15 10.79
CA LYS A 41 24.99 -3.13 10.60
C LYS A 41 25.59 -1.73 10.62
N ALA A 42 24.82 -0.73 10.19
CA ALA A 42 25.20 0.68 10.29
C ALA A 42 25.05 1.26 11.69
N GLY A 43 24.46 0.52 12.64
CA GLY A 43 24.32 0.92 14.04
C GLY A 43 22.88 1.25 14.47
N ALA A 44 21.91 1.07 13.60
CA ALA A 44 20.50 1.30 13.96
C ALA A 44 20.03 0.38 15.10
N ARG A 45 19.26 0.94 16.02
CA ARG A 45 18.59 0.18 17.07
C ARG A 45 17.25 -0.33 16.54
N VAL A 46 17.03 -1.63 16.65
CA VAL A 46 15.82 -2.29 16.18
C VAL A 46 14.89 -2.60 17.34
N ILE A 47 13.68 -2.05 17.30
CA ILE A 47 12.62 -2.26 18.26
C ILE A 47 11.50 -3.03 17.59
N VAL A 48 11.06 -4.14 18.16
CA VAL A 48 9.97 -4.96 17.63
C VAL A 48 8.88 -5.11 18.69
N MET A 49 7.67 -4.69 18.35
CA MET A 49 6.44 -4.96 19.10
C MET A 49 5.68 -6.07 18.38
N ASP A 50 5.74 -7.28 18.91
CA ASP A 50 5.06 -8.44 18.35
C ASP A 50 4.78 -9.44 19.47
N VAL A 51 3.59 -10.01 19.46
CA VAL A 51 3.19 -11.04 20.44
C VAL A 51 4.03 -12.31 20.34
N ARG A 52 4.68 -12.50 19.21
CA ARG A 52 5.51 -13.65 18.91
C ARG A 52 6.97 -13.23 18.74
N LEU A 53 7.88 -13.99 19.34
CA LEU A 53 9.30 -13.90 19.00
C LEU A 53 9.52 -14.49 17.61
N SER A 54 9.22 -13.66 16.59
CA SER A 54 9.40 -14.01 15.19
C SER A 54 10.87 -13.94 14.78
N ASN A 55 11.21 -14.42 13.57
CA ASN A 55 12.56 -14.28 13.04
C ASN A 55 12.99 -12.81 13.03
N THR A 56 12.10 -11.90 12.66
CA THR A 56 12.39 -10.46 12.73
C THR A 56 12.67 -10.01 14.16
N ALA A 57 11.91 -10.49 15.13
CA ALA A 57 12.09 -10.14 16.53
C ALA A 57 13.39 -10.70 17.12
N THR A 58 13.95 -11.80 16.59
CA THR A 58 15.24 -12.34 17.06
C THR A 58 16.41 -11.42 16.72
N HIS A 59 16.25 -10.48 15.80
CA HIS A 59 17.26 -9.48 15.45
C HIS A 59 17.05 -8.15 16.20
N ALA A 60 16.00 -8.03 17.03
CA ALA A 60 15.70 -6.81 17.76
C ALA A 60 16.71 -6.56 18.89
N ASP A 61 16.99 -5.28 19.16
CA ASP A 61 17.66 -4.83 20.37
C ASP A 61 16.69 -4.75 21.55
N HIS A 62 15.41 -4.44 21.24
CA HIS A 62 14.28 -4.49 22.17
C HIS A 62 13.12 -5.23 21.53
N TRP A 63 12.68 -6.30 22.16
CA TRP A 63 11.44 -6.99 21.81
C TRP A 63 10.47 -6.92 22.96
N ILE A 64 9.25 -6.48 22.69
CA ILE A 64 8.14 -6.48 23.64
C ILE A 64 6.92 -7.15 23.01
N ALA A 65 6.16 -7.83 23.86
CA ALA A 65 4.96 -8.56 23.48
C ALA A 65 3.72 -7.97 24.19
N PRO A 66 3.18 -6.86 23.69
CA PRO A 66 1.98 -6.27 24.27
C PRO A 66 0.76 -7.16 24.02
N TYR A 67 -0.27 -7.02 24.85
CA TYR A 67 -1.56 -7.61 24.55
C TYR A 67 -2.08 -7.05 23.20
N PRO A 68 -2.60 -7.88 22.30
CA PRO A 68 -3.10 -7.43 21.01
C PRO A 68 -4.17 -6.34 21.15
N GLY A 69 -4.01 -5.26 20.39
CA GLY A 69 -4.92 -4.10 20.42
C GLY A 69 -4.55 -3.03 21.43
N THR A 70 -3.44 -3.17 22.15
CA THR A 70 -2.98 -2.19 23.15
C THR A 70 -1.75 -1.39 22.72
N GLU A 71 -1.27 -1.61 21.51
CA GLU A 71 -0.08 -0.95 20.96
C GLU A 71 -0.22 0.57 20.96
N ALA A 72 -1.43 1.08 20.74
CA ALA A 72 -1.71 2.51 20.77
C ALA A 72 -1.40 3.15 22.14
N ALA A 73 -1.65 2.46 23.25
CA ALA A 73 -1.35 2.96 24.58
C ALA A 73 0.15 3.20 24.77
N ILE A 74 0.97 2.27 24.27
CA ILE A 74 2.45 2.40 24.31
C ILE A 74 2.89 3.59 23.45
N LEU A 75 2.37 3.68 22.21
CA LEU A 75 2.75 4.75 21.28
C LEU A 75 2.37 6.14 21.78
N LEU A 76 1.21 6.27 22.44
CA LEU A 76 0.76 7.52 23.03
C LEU A 76 1.63 7.92 24.25
N ALA A 77 2.06 6.95 25.06
CA ALA A 77 3.00 7.21 26.16
C ALA A 77 4.37 7.67 25.63
N ILE A 78 4.86 7.07 24.55
CA ILE A 78 6.08 7.51 23.87
C ILE A 78 5.90 8.92 23.30
N ALA A 79 4.77 9.20 22.63
CA ALA A 79 4.46 10.53 22.07
C ALA A 79 4.46 11.61 23.17
N ARG A 80 3.80 11.34 24.31
CA ARG A 80 3.84 12.23 25.47
C ARG A 80 5.28 12.47 25.94
N HIS A 81 6.06 11.41 26.11
CA HIS A 81 7.45 11.49 26.56
C HIS A 81 8.32 12.36 25.65
N ILE A 82 8.19 12.22 24.32
CA ILE A 82 8.91 13.05 23.35
C ILE A 82 8.64 14.53 23.55
N VAL A 83 7.39 14.92 23.79
CA VAL A 83 7.01 16.32 24.01
C VAL A 83 7.41 16.80 25.39
N GLU A 84 7.17 16.02 26.43
CA GLU A 84 7.51 16.34 27.83
C GLU A 84 9.03 16.57 28.03
N THR A 85 9.84 15.76 27.33
CA THR A 85 11.32 15.88 27.34
C THR A 85 11.86 16.88 26.31
N LYS A 86 10.98 17.57 25.57
CA LYS A 86 11.32 18.59 24.56
C LYS A 86 12.21 18.05 23.43
N ARG A 87 12.05 16.79 23.06
CA ARG A 87 12.77 16.13 21.95
C ARG A 87 12.02 16.19 20.63
N HIS A 88 10.82 16.75 20.63
CA HIS A 88 10.05 16.94 19.40
C HIS A 88 10.68 18.01 18.50
N ASN A 89 10.52 17.86 17.21
CA ASN A 89 11.02 18.80 16.20
C ASN A 89 10.05 19.98 16.07
N ARG A 90 10.29 21.03 16.87
CA ARG A 90 9.44 22.23 16.93
C ARG A 90 9.33 22.94 15.56
N GLU A 91 10.42 22.98 14.81
CA GLU A 91 10.44 23.67 13.52
C GLU A 91 9.55 22.95 12.50
N PHE A 92 9.70 21.61 12.41
CA PHE A 92 8.84 20.78 11.57
C PHE A 92 7.37 20.92 11.96
N MET A 93 7.05 20.83 13.25
CA MET A 93 5.68 20.94 13.75
C MET A 93 5.08 22.32 13.47
N ARG A 94 5.82 23.39 13.71
CA ARG A 94 5.35 24.77 13.44
C ARG A 94 5.03 24.97 11.97
N LYS A 95 5.77 24.32 11.09
CA LYS A 95 5.66 24.49 9.64
C LYS A 95 4.58 23.61 9.01
N PHE A 96 4.44 22.38 9.46
CA PHE A 96 3.65 21.37 8.78
C PHE A 96 2.41 20.88 9.55
N TRP A 97 2.26 21.24 10.83
CA TRP A 97 1.10 20.87 11.63
C TRP A 97 0.04 21.96 11.56
N ASN A 98 -1.22 21.57 11.68
CA ASN A 98 -2.36 22.48 11.78
C ASN A 98 -2.64 22.91 13.22
N TRP A 99 -1.59 23.30 13.94
CA TRP A 99 -1.65 23.59 15.36
C TRP A 99 -2.49 24.84 15.70
N GLU A 100 -2.52 25.87 14.82
CA GLU A 100 -3.36 27.06 14.99
C GLU A 100 -4.85 26.69 14.88
N GLU A 101 -5.20 25.84 13.90
CA GLU A 101 -6.57 25.36 13.72
C GLU A 101 -7.01 24.52 14.91
N TYR A 102 -6.11 23.68 15.43
CA TYR A 102 -6.38 22.90 16.64
C TYR A 102 -6.68 23.81 17.83
N LEU A 103 -5.84 24.82 18.12
CA LEU A 103 -6.09 25.74 19.22
C LEU A 103 -7.41 26.49 19.04
N LYS A 104 -7.70 26.94 17.83
CA LYS A 104 -8.96 27.64 17.52
C LYS A 104 -10.18 26.76 17.76
N ALA A 105 -10.08 25.47 17.44
CA ALA A 105 -11.23 24.53 17.53
C ALA A 105 -11.39 23.96 18.94
N GLU A 106 -10.30 23.53 19.57
CA GLU A 106 -10.33 22.72 20.79
C GLU A 106 -9.97 23.55 22.04
N ARG A 107 -9.17 24.60 21.88
CA ARG A 107 -8.66 25.42 22.99
C ARG A 107 -8.75 26.92 22.69
N PRO A 108 -9.94 27.44 22.36
CA PRO A 108 -10.13 28.87 22.07
C PRO A 108 -9.85 29.75 23.30
N ASP A 109 -9.73 29.17 24.48
CA ASP A 109 -9.35 29.81 25.73
C ASP A 109 -7.87 30.18 25.82
N LEU A 110 -7.01 29.57 24.98
CA LEU A 110 -5.58 29.79 24.97
C LEU A 110 -5.13 30.78 23.90
N PRO A 111 -4.03 31.53 24.13
CA PRO A 111 -3.41 32.34 23.08
C PRO A 111 -3.00 31.46 21.87
N SER A 112 -3.15 31.99 20.65
CA SER A 112 -2.73 31.29 19.44
C SER A 112 -1.22 31.36 19.25
N THR A 113 -0.50 30.66 20.12
CA THR A 113 0.97 30.52 20.10
C THR A 113 1.36 29.05 20.06
N PHE A 114 2.54 28.75 19.55
CA PHE A 114 3.02 27.37 19.51
C PHE A 114 3.27 26.80 20.91
N GLU A 115 3.67 27.64 21.85
CA GLU A 115 3.83 27.31 23.25
C GLU A 115 2.49 26.90 23.91
N SER A 116 1.42 27.61 23.58
CA SER A 116 0.06 27.23 24.00
C SER A 116 -0.36 25.90 23.41
N PHE A 117 0.03 25.63 22.17
CA PHE A 117 -0.22 24.33 21.53
C PHE A 117 0.56 23.21 22.22
N GLU A 118 1.85 23.38 22.54
CA GLU A 118 2.62 22.39 23.29
C GLU A 118 2.00 22.10 24.67
N GLN A 119 1.52 23.13 25.35
CA GLN A 119 0.80 22.98 26.61
C GLN A 119 -0.50 22.21 26.44
N ALA A 120 -1.29 22.57 25.43
CA ALA A 120 -2.56 21.89 25.11
C ALA A 120 -2.33 20.41 24.73
N PHE A 121 -1.24 20.13 24.02
CA PHE A 121 -0.83 18.77 23.71
C PHE A 121 -0.58 17.96 24.98
N LEU A 122 0.28 18.46 25.86
CA LEU A 122 0.61 17.77 27.11
C LEU A 122 -0.62 17.57 28.02
N GLU A 123 -1.53 18.54 28.03
CA GLU A 123 -2.79 18.42 28.79
C GLU A 123 -3.69 17.33 28.16
N ALA A 124 -3.82 17.29 26.85
CA ALA A 124 -4.60 16.26 26.15
C ALA A 124 -4.02 14.85 26.34
N TYR A 125 -2.69 14.75 26.49
CA TYR A 125 -1.98 13.48 26.63
C TYR A 125 -1.61 13.14 28.09
N LYS A 126 -2.08 13.89 29.08
CA LYS A 126 -1.67 13.75 30.51
C LYS A 126 -1.89 12.36 31.08
N ASP A 127 -2.93 11.67 30.63
CA ASP A 127 -3.32 10.35 31.15
C ASP A 127 -2.53 9.20 30.49
N TYR A 128 -1.88 9.46 29.35
CA TYR A 128 -1.07 8.45 28.66
C TYR A 128 0.32 8.33 29.27
N THR A 129 0.36 7.88 30.51
CA THR A 129 1.61 7.65 31.25
C THR A 129 2.21 6.28 30.93
N PHE A 130 3.48 6.06 31.26
CA PHE A 130 4.05 4.70 31.14
C PHE A 130 3.37 3.71 32.11
N ALA A 131 2.94 4.14 33.28
CA ALA A 131 2.16 3.29 34.18
C ALA A 131 0.80 2.87 33.52
N PHE A 132 0.13 3.80 32.87
CA PHE A 132 -1.07 3.48 32.06
C PHE A 132 -0.73 2.49 30.95
N ALA A 133 0.29 2.77 30.15
CA ALA A 133 0.68 1.90 29.05
C ALA A 133 1.08 0.50 29.52
N ALA A 134 1.81 0.39 30.62
CA ALA A 134 2.19 -0.89 31.23
C ALA A 134 0.97 -1.69 31.69
N LYS A 135 0.02 -1.03 32.33
CA LYS A 135 -1.23 -1.64 32.79
C LYS A 135 -2.06 -2.17 31.61
N GLU A 136 -2.22 -1.38 30.55
CA GLU A 136 -3.02 -1.76 29.38
C GLU A 136 -2.33 -2.86 28.56
N SER A 137 -1.02 -2.76 28.38
CA SER A 137 -0.28 -3.63 27.46
C SER A 137 0.29 -4.90 28.11
N GLY A 138 0.40 -4.93 29.44
CA GLY A 138 1.09 -5.99 30.14
C GLY A 138 2.62 -5.96 30.02
N VAL A 139 3.18 -4.92 29.41
CA VAL A 139 4.63 -4.74 29.25
C VAL A 139 5.19 -3.99 30.46
N ASP A 140 6.37 -4.39 30.92
CA ASP A 140 7.07 -3.74 32.05
C ASP A 140 7.30 -2.24 31.78
N GLU A 141 7.01 -1.41 32.79
CA GLU A 141 7.11 0.05 32.66
C GLU A 141 8.56 0.49 32.41
N THR A 142 9.56 -0.18 32.99
CA THR A 142 10.97 0.14 32.78
C THR A 142 11.36 -0.09 31.31
N ALA A 143 10.96 -1.21 30.76
CA ALA A 143 11.19 -1.51 29.33
C ALA A 143 10.53 -0.48 28.41
N LEU A 144 9.31 -0.02 28.74
CA LEU A 144 8.64 1.04 27.98
C LEU A 144 9.39 2.37 28.04
N ARG A 145 9.95 2.73 29.19
CA ARG A 145 10.77 3.95 29.37
C ARG A 145 12.05 3.86 28.55
N GLU A 146 12.74 2.72 28.58
CA GLU A 146 13.96 2.50 27.80
C GLU A 146 13.68 2.64 26.28
N ILE A 147 12.61 2.03 25.81
CA ILE A 147 12.18 2.14 24.39
C ILE A 147 11.85 3.59 24.05
N ALA A 148 11.15 4.30 24.92
CA ALA A 148 10.80 5.70 24.69
C ALA A 148 12.04 6.59 24.59
N GLU A 149 13.06 6.34 25.40
CA GLU A 149 14.35 7.05 25.32
C GLU A 149 15.05 6.79 23.99
N VAL A 150 15.06 5.54 23.53
CA VAL A 150 15.65 5.16 22.22
C VAL A 150 14.90 5.85 21.09
N VAL A 151 13.57 5.79 21.08
CA VAL A 151 12.73 6.42 20.05
C VAL A 151 12.90 7.94 20.05
N ALA A 152 12.84 8.57 21.22
CA ALA A 152 13.04 10.01 21.35
C ALA A 152 14.43 10.47 20.90
N GLY A 153 15.44 9.60 21.02
CA GLY A 153 16.80 9.85 20.57
C GLY A 153 17.01 9.76 19.06
N ALA A 154 16.06 9.21 18.30
CA ALA A 154 16.21 9.00 16.86
C ALA A 154 16.25 10.30 16.04
N GLY A 155 15.69 11.41 16.55
CA GLY A 155 15.55 12.63 15.78
C GLY A 155 14.82 12.36 14.46
N THR A 156 15.33 12.88 13.36
CA THR A 156 14.71 12.70 12.03
C THR A 156 14.93 11.32 11.41
N LYS A 157 15.66 10.43 12.09
CA LYS A 157 16.02 9.09 11.56
C LYS A 157 15.25 7.95 12.23
N LEU A 158 13.95 8.11 12.36
CA LEU A 158 13.01 7.07 12.80
C LEU A 158 12.33 6.41 11.59
N ALA A 159 12.69 5.19 11.25
CA ALA A 159 11.97 4.37 10.28
C ALA A 159 10.92 3.52 11.00
N ALA A 160 9.66 3.83 10.80
CA ALA A 160 8.54 3.18 11.47
C ALA A 160 7.70 2.36 10.50
N HIS A 161 7.38 1.11 10.85
CA HIS A 161 6.62 0.21 10.01
C HIS A 161 5.62 -0.61 10.83
N ASN A 162 4.38 -0.66 10.37
CA ASN A 162 3.38 -1.58 10.88
C ASN A 162 2.79 -2.40 9.73
N TRP A 163 2.25 -3.57 10.06
CA TRP A 163 1.55 -4.39 9.11
C TRP A 163 0.11 -4.65 9.55
N ARG A 164 -0.62 -5.39 8.75
CA ARG A 164 -2.08 -5.58 8.87
C ARG A 164 -2.55 -5.99 10.26
N SER A 165 -1.82 -6.83 10.97
CA SER A 165 -2.29 -7.39 12.25
C SER A 165 -2.62 -6.33 13.27
N ALA A 166 -1.71 -5.38 13.53
CA ALA A 166 -1.96 -4.30 14.49
C ALA A 166 -2.90 -3.22 13.94
N ALA A 167 -2.88 -2.99 12.60
CA ALA A 167 -3.61 -1.88 11.99
C ALA A 167 -5.00 -2.27 11.46
N ALA A 168 -5.21 -3.54 11.07
CA ALA A 168 -6.46 -3.97 10.46
C ALA A 168 -7.08 -5.21 11.12
N GLY A 169 -6.30 -5.93 11.94
CA GLY A 169 -6.75 -7.17 12.60
C GLY A 169 -7.45 -6.97 13.94
N ALA A 170 -7.47 -5.75 14.46
CA ALA A 170 -8.10 -5.43 15.74
C ALA A 170 -9.05 -4.24 15.60
N GLU A 171 -10.09 -4.21 16.43
CA GLU A 171 -10.94 -3.04 16.58
C GLU A 171 -10.09 -1.83 16.96
N GLY A 172 -10.27 -0.71 16.27
CA GLY A 172 -9.46 0.49 16.49
C GLY A 172 -8.02 0.41 15.96
N GLY A 173 -7.62 -0.64 15.26
CA GLY A 173 -6.24 -0.83 14.80
C GLY A 173 -5.74 0.25 13.84
N TRP A 174 -6.61 0.95 13.11
CA TRP A 174 -6.22 2.12 12.31
C TRP A 174 -5.59 3.23 13.18
N GLN A 175 -5.97 3.30 14.45
CA GLN A 175 -5.42 4.21 15.43
C GLN A 175 -3.97 3.87 15.78
N VAL A 176 -3.62 2.58 15.82
CA VAL A 176 -2.24 2.14 15.98
C VAL A 176 -1.37 2.69 14.85
N ALA A 177 -1.81 2.54 13.61
CA ALA A 177 -1.08 3.10 12.46
C ALA A 177 -0.95 4.62 12.54
N ARG A 178 -2.00 5.32 12.98
CA ARG A 178 -1.98 6.77 13.19
C ARG A 178 -1.01 7.18 14.30
N CYS A 179 -1.06 6.50 15.45
CA CYS A 179 -0.16 6.78 16.58
C CYS A 179 1.30 6.50 16.21
N LEU A 180 1.56 5.46 15.41
CA LEU A 180 2.91 5.17 14.95
C LEU A 180 3.43 6.31 14.06
N PHE A 181 2.64 6.76 13.09
CA PHE A 181 3.04 7.88 12.23
C PHE A 181 3.12 9.20 12.98
N LEU A 182 2.37 9.37 14.08
CA LEU A 182 2.50 10.51 14.97
C LEU A 182 3.91 10.65 15.52
N LEU A 183 4.57 9.55 15.89
CA LEU A 183 5.96 9.59 16.37
C LEU A 183 6.91 10.15 15.30
N ASN A 184 6.75 9.74 14.05
CA ASN A 184 7.51 10.31 12.94
C ASN A 184 7.26 11.82 12.80
N CYS A 185 6.01 12.24 12.92
CA CYS A 185 5.62 13.65 12.82
C CYS A 185 6.17 14.48 13.98
N LEU A 186 6.18 13.94 15.21
CA LEU A 186 6.76 14.62 16.38
C LEU A 186 8.26 14.83 16.22
N LEU A 187 8.95 13.84 15.69
CA LEU A 187 10.40 13.90 15.52
C LEU A 187 10.83 14.61 14.21
N GLY A 188 9.88 14.92 13.31
CA GLY A 188 10.19 15.43 11.99
C GLY A 188 10.79 14.37 11.04
N ALA A 189 10.65 13.09 11.40
CA ALA A 189 11.15 11.95 10.65
C ALA A 189 10.23 11.59 9.46
N VAL A 190 9.83 12.58 8.68
CA VAL A 190 8.88 12.47 7.57
C VAL A 190 9.52 12.97 6.29
N ALA A 191 9.53 12.13 5.28
CA ALA A 191 10.07 12.44 3.95
C ALA A 191 11.55 12.91 3.98
N CYS A 192 12.35 12.28 4.81
CA CYS A 192 13.78 12.55 4.95
C CYS A 192 14.57 11.24 5.07
N GLU A 193 15.88 11.30 4.81
CA GLU A 193 16.78 10.15 4.93
C GLU A 193 16.70 9.53 6.33
N GLY A 194 16.56 8.23 6.41
CA GLY A 194 16.41 7.47 7.63
C GLY A 194 15.03 7.58 8.30
N GLY A 195 14.14 8.39 7.76
CA GLY A 195 12.77 8.58 8.24
C GLY A 195 11.75 7.69 7.53
N THR A 196 10.50 8.11 7.57
CA THR A 196 9.39 7.41 6.89
C THR A 196 8.74 8.34 5.88
N TYR A 197 8.71 7.91 4.63
CA TYR A 197 8.08 8.65 3.55
C TYR A 197 6.57 8.42 3.56
N PRO A 198 5.75 9.45 3.50
CA PRO A 198 4.29 9.32 3.55
C PRO A 198 3.73 8.59 2.34
N ASN A 199 4.42 8.69 1.22
CA ASN A 199 4.11 7.95 0.01
C ASN A 199 5.31 7.94 -0.93
N THR A 200 6.02 6.85 -0.97
CA THR A 200 6.95 6.57 -2.05
C THR A 200 6.28 5.58 -2.98
N TRP A 201 5.42 6.09 -3.84
CA TRP A 201 4.76 5.26 -4.84
C TRP A 201 5.75 4.83 -5.91
N ASN A 202 6.55 3.85 -5.58
CA ASN A 202 7.49 3.22 -6.52
C ASN A 202 6.80 2.20 -7.42
N LYS A 203 5.49 2.13 -7.37
CA LYS A 203 4.72 1.23 -8.19
C LYS A 203 4.83 1.64 -9.65
N PHE A 204 5.37 0.73 -10.41
CA PHE A 204 5.44 0.84 -11.84
C PHE A 204 4.04 0.69 -12.46
N VAL A 205 3.68 1.60 -13.34
CA VAL A 205 2.43 1.55 -14.10
C VAL A 205 2.77 1.38 -15.58
N PRO A 206 2.53 0.20 -16.16
CA PRO A 206 2.82 -0.04 -17.57
C PRO A 206 2.02 0.92 -18.46
N LYS A 207 2.67 1.46 -19.48
CA LYS A 207 1.96 2.16 -20.55
C LYS A 207 1.20 1.13 -21.39
N PRO A 208 -0.10 1.29 -21.58
CA PRO A 208 -0.88 0.36 -22.38
C PRO A 208 -0.48 0.46 -23.86
N ILE A 209 -0.57 -0.66 -24.58
CA ILE A 209 -0.35 -0.69 -26.04
C ILE A 209 -1.39 0.17 -26.75
N TYR A 210 -2.63 0.07 -26.31
CA TYR A 210 -3.74 0.89 -26.74
C TYR A 210 -4.43 1.48 -25.51
N LEU A 211 -4.88 2.73 -25.60
CA LEU A 211 -5.65 3.34 -24.53
C LEU A 211 -7.01 2.63 -24.40
N PRO A 212 -7.27 2.02 -23.25
CA PRO A 212 -8.57 1.39 -23.03
C PRO A 212 -9.66 2.47 -22.91
N PRO A 213 -10.93 2.11 -23.18
CA PRO A 213 -12.04 2.99 -22.89
C PRO A 213 -12.10 3.31 -21.39
N HIS A 214 -12.61 4.49 -21.07
CA HIS A 214 -12.78 4.87 -19.67
C HIS A 214 -13.75 3.92 -18.98
N PRO A 215 -13.34 3.24 -17.89
CA PRO A 215 -14.25 2.38 -17.16
C PRO A 215 -15.37 3.20 -16.50
N LYS A 216 -16.57 2.68 -16.54
CA LYS A 216 -17.62 3.15 -15.65
C LYS A 216 -17.35 2.57 -14.25
N THR A 217 -17.24 3.43 -13.26
CA THR A 217 -16.99 3.01 -11.88
C THR A 217 -18.28 3.12 -11.06
N TRP A 218 -18.47 2.17 -10.18
CA TRP A 218 -19.50 2.26 -9.18
C TRP A 218 -18.98 3.08 -7.99
N ASN A 219 -19.25 4.38 -8.02
CA ASN A 219 -18.67 5.33 -7.07
C ASN A 219 -18.97 5.01 -5.60
N GLU A 220 -20.17 4.51 -5.31
CA GLU A 220 -20.55 4.16 -3.94
C GLU A 220 -19.72 3.02 -3.37
N LEU A 221 -19.26 2.07 -4.21
CA LEU A 221 -18.33 1.02 -3.77
C LEU A 221 -16.93 1.58 -3.52
N THR A 222 -16.49 2.53 -4.35
CA THR A 222 -15.16 3.11 -4.21
C THR A 222 -15.10 4.10 -3.05
N TRP A 223 -16.18 4.88 -2.87
CA TRP A 223 -16.27 5.98 -1.91
C TRP A 223 -17.54 5.85 -1.08
N PRO A 224 -17.66 4.84 -0.21
CA PRO A 224 -18.87 4.58 0.55
C PRO A 224 -19.08 5.66 1.60
N LYS A 225 -20.19 6.38 1.50
CA LYS A 225 -20.56 7.42 2.48
C LYS A 225 -20.93 6.82 3.84
N GLU A 226 -21.59 5.68 3.83
CA GLU A 226 -22.06 4.98 5.04
C GLU A 226 -20.94 4.23 5.75
N PHE A 227 -19.90 3.86 5.00
CA PHE A 227 -18.77 3.05 5.49
C PHE A 227 -17.43 3.72 5.16
N PRO A 228 -17.16 4.90 5.69
CA PRO A 228 -16.04 5.70 5.26
C PRO A 228 -14.66 5.06 5.54
N LEU A 229 -14.56 4.13 6.50
CA LEU A 229 -13.33 3.35 6.75
C LEU A 229 -13.10 2.26 5.69
N SER A 230 -14.13 1.91 4.92
CA SER A 230 -14.05 0.89 3.86
C SER A 230 -13.76 1.48 2.48
N MET A 231 -13.23 2.68 2.44
CA MET A 231 -12.81 3.32 1.21
C MET A 231 -11.81 2.44 0.45
N TYR A 232 -12.09 2.19 -0.83
CA TYR A 232 -11.37 1.24 -1.70
C TYR A 232 -11.45 -0.25 -1.31
N GLU A 233 -12.11 -0.60 -0.23
CA GLU A 233 -12.33 -2.00 0.17
C GLU A 233 -13.59 -2.59 -0.50
N MET A 234 -13.68 -2.42 -1.80
CA MET A 234 -14.84 -2.82 -2.62
C MET A 234 -15.21 -4.29 -2.43
N SER A 235 -14.22 -5.14 -2.21
CA SER A 235 -14.42 -6.58 -2.03
C SER A 235 -15.22 -6.95 -0.78
N ILE A 236 -15.19 -6.11 0.25
CA ILE A 236 -15.98 -6.30 1.48
C ILE A 236 -17.41 -5.78 1.28
N LEU A 237 -17.55 -4.64 0.60
CA LEU A 237 -18.84 -3.97 0.42
C LEU A 237 -19.69 -4.58 -0.69
N LEU A 238 -19.08 -5.11 -1.74
CA LEU A 238 -19.78 -5.60 -2.92
C LEU A 238 -20.89 -6.61 -2.60
N PRO A 239 -20.68 -7.66 -1.79
CA PRO A 239 -21.74 -8.62 -1.50
C PRO A 239 -22.93 -7.96 -0.75
N HIS A 240 -22.66 -7.01 0.12
CA HIS A 240 -23.73 -6.29 0.84
C HIS A 240 -24.55 -5.43 -0.12
N PHE A 241 -23.91 -4.68 -1.00
CA PHE A 241 -24.58 -3.83 -1.98
C PHE A 241 -25.43 -4.63 -2.97
N LEU A 242 -24.90 -5.77 -3.43
CA LEU A 242 -25.64 -6.69 -4.31
C LEU A 242 -26.86 -7.30 -3.59
N ARG A 243 -26.71 -7.68 -2.32
CA ARG A 243 -27.79 -8.23 -1.52
C ARG A 243 -28.90 -7.21 -1.24
N GLU A 244 -28.54 -5.94 -1.09
CA GLU A 244 -29.45 -4.82 -0.91
C GLU A 244 -30.12 -4.34 -2.22
N GLY A 245 -29.78 -4.95 -3.36
CA GLY A 245 -30.35 -4.58 -4.65
C GLY A 245 -29.85 -3.24 -5.20
N ARG A 246 -28.70 -2.77 -4.76
CA ARG A 246 -28.10 -1.52 -5.24
C ARG A 246 -27.50 -1.63 -6.65
N GLY A 247 -27.38 -2.84 -7.17
CA GLY A 247 -26.87 -3.10 -8.52
C GLY A 247 -26.81 -4.58 -8.83
N SER A 248 -26.35 -4.90 -10.05
CA SER A 248 -26.11 -6.26 -10.52
C SER A 248 -24.86 -6.30 -11.38
N LEU A 249 -24.30 -7.50 -11.55
CA LEU A 249 -23.14 -7.76 -12.40
C LEU A 249 -23.53 -8.80 -13.44
N ASP A 250 -23.31 -8.50 -14.71
CA ASP A 250 -23.49 -9.49 -15.77
C ASP A 250 -22.43 -10.61 -15.67
N VAL A 251 -21.18 -10.21 -15.42
CA VAL A 251 -20.06 -11.15 -15.24
C VAL A 251 -19.19 -10.69 -14.06
N TYR A 252 -18.84 -11.64 -13.22
CA TYR A 252 -17.89 -11.45 -12.12
C TYR A 252 -16.69 -12.37 -12.28
N PHE A 253 -15.50 -11.80 -12.40
CA PHE A 253 -14.25 -12.55 -12.38
C PHE A 253 -13.61 -12.46 -11.01
N SER A 254 -13.48 -13.59 -10.31
CA SER A 254 -12.63 -13.69 -9.12
C SER A 254 -11.24 -14.18 -9.53
N ARG A 255 -10.22 -13.33 -9.38
CA ARG A 255 -8.85 -13.67 -9.77
C ARG A 255 -7.99 -13.88 -8.55
N VAL A 256 -7.56 -15.12 -8.33
CA VAL A 256 -6.70 -15.50 -7.17
C VAL A 256 -7.23 -14.91 -5.85
N TYR A 257 -8.54 -14.85 -5.74
CA TYR A 257 -9.24 -14.18 -4.65
C TYR A 257 -10.25 -15.13 -3.99
N ASN A 258 -10.06 -15.40 -2.72
CA ASN A 258 -10.89 -16.30 -1.93
C ASN A 258 -11.76 -15.54 -0.93
N ALA A 259 -12.69 -14.73 -1.43
CA ALA A 259 -13.54 -13.86 -0.63
C ALA A 259 -14.35 -14.61 0.42
N VAL A 260 -14.86 -15.79 0.08
CA VAL A 260 -15.67 -16.62 0.98
C VAL A 260 -14.92 -16.99 2.26
N TRP A 261 -13.60 -17.21 2.16
CA TRP A 261 -12.79 -17.59 3.31
C TRP A 261 -12.05 -16.41 3.96
N THR A 262 -11.51 -15.50 3.15
CA THR A 262 -10.57 -14.48 3.64
C THR A 262 -11.21 -13.16 4.05
N ASN A 263 -12.44 -12.90 3.59
CA ASN A 263 -13.15 -11.67 3.96
C ASN A 263 -13.97 -11.86 5.24
N PRO A 264 -14.12 -10.79 6.03
CA PRO A 264 -15.16 -10.76 7.04
C PRO A 264 -16.52 -11.04 6.40
N ASP A 265 -17.36 -11.81 7.09
CA ASP A 265 -18.69 -12.20 6.60
C ASP A 265 -18.70 -12.86 5.21
N GLY A 266 -17.84 -13.85 5.01
CA GLY A 266 -17.80 -14.65 3.77
C GLY A 266 -19.12 -15.33 3.43
N PHE A 267 -20.02 -15.52 4.39
CA PHE A 267 -21.38 -16.03 4.17
C PHE A 267 -22.22 -15.10 3.27
N SER A 268 -21.98 -13.81 3.29
CA SER A 268 -22.64 -12.86 2.37
C SER A 268 -22.32 -13.20 0.91
N TRP A 269 -21.10 -13.65 0.62
CA TRP A 269 -20.71 -14.11 -0.71
C TRP A 269 -21.42 -15.41 -1.08
N ILE A 270 -21.51 -16.38 -0.15
CA ILE A 270 -22.22 -17.65 -0.39
C ILE A 270 -23.68 -17.37 -0.72
N ASP A 271 -24.34 -16.51 0.05
CA ASP A 271 -25.73 -16.12 -0.19
C ASP A 271 -25.92 -15.56 -1.61
N ILE A 272 -25.02 -14.69 -2.06
CA ILE A 272 -25.05 -14.11 -3.40
C ILE A 272 -24.83 -15.16 -4.48
N PHE A 273 -23.85 -16.04 -4.33
CA PHE A 273 -23.50 -17.04 -5.35
C PHE A 273 -24.57 -18.14 -5.47
N THR A 274 -25.25 -18.49 -4.37
CA THR A 274 -26.21 -19.59 -4.36
C THR A 274 -27.66 -19.17 -4.51
N LYS A 275 -27.96 -17.87 -4.47
CA LYS A 275 -29.33 -17.36 -4.60
C LYS A 275 -29.92 -17.70 -5.97
N LYS A 276 -31.14 -18.19 -6.03
CA LYS A 276 -31.83 -18.57 -7.28
C LYS A 276 -31.87 -17.44 -8.32
N GLU A 277 -32.07 -16.22 -7.84
CA GLU A 277 -32.01 -15.00 -8.64
C GLU A 277 -30.79 -14.20 -8.20
N SER A 278 -29.61 -14.73 -8.50
CA SER A 278 -28.36 -14.06 -8.16
C SER A 278 -28.26 -12.71 -8.87
N PRO A 279 -27.81 -11.66 -8.20
CA PRO A 279 -27.48 -10.41 -8.87
C PRO A 279 -26.18 -10.51 -9.71
N ILE A 280 -25.54 -11.67 -9.76
CA ILE A 280 -24.39 -11.99 -10.61
C ILE A 280 -24.85 -12.98 -11.67
N GLY A 281 -24.79 -12.58 -12.94
CA GLY A 281 -25.22 -13.41 -14.07
C GLY A 281 -24.28 -14.57 -14.37
N LEU A 282 -22.97 -14.35 -14.24
CA LEU A 282 -21.94 -15.35 -14.46
C LEU A 282 -20.75 -15.13 -13.54
N HIS A 283 -20.34 -16.15 -12.78
CA HIS A 283 -19.12 -16.12 -11.96
C HIS A 283 -18.04 -17.00 -12.58
N VAL A 284 -16.91 -16.41 -12.91
CA VAL A 284 -15.73 -17.11 -13.45
C VAL A 284 -14.55 -16.96 -12.50
N ALA A 285 -14.04 -18.08 -12.01
CA ALA A 285 -12.86 -18.08 -11.14
C ALA A 285 -11.58 -18.33 -11.96
N LEU A 286 -10.67 -17.36 -11.93
CA LEU A 286 -9.34 -17.46 -12.49
C LEU A 286 -8.36 -17.79 -11.36
N THR A 287 -7.96 -19.04 -11.23
CA THR A 287 -7.20 -19.47 -10.05
C THR A 287 -6.23 -20.62 -10.35
N PRO A 288 -5.02 -20.61 -9.73
CA PRO A 288 -4.09 -21.73 -9.85
C PRO A 288 -4.45 -22.91 -8.94
N THR A 289 -5.32 -22.70 -7.96
CA THR A 289 -5.71 -23.70 -6.97
C THR A 289 -7.19 -23.61 -6.66
N TRP A 290 -7.78 -24.71 -6.21
CA TRP A 290 -9.12 -24.70 -5.67
C TRP A 290 -9.20 -23.80 -4.42
N SER A 291 -10.31 -23.11 -4.29
CA SER A 291 -10.64 -22.30 -3.12
C SER A 291 -12.14 -22.37 -2.85
N GLU A 292 -12.56 -21.96 -1.65
CA GLU A 292 -13.97 -21.90 -1.28
C GLU A 292 -14.77 -21.01 -2.23
N THR A 293 -14.20 -19.88 -2.65
CA THR A 293 -14.87 -19.00 -3.62
C THR A 293 -14.99 -19.66 -5.00
N ALA A 294 -13.94 -20.33 -5.44
CA ALA A 294 -13.95 -21.02 -6.73
C ALA A 294 -14.98 -22.17 -6.77
N TYR A 295 -15.27 -22.79 -5.62
CA TYR A 295 -16.29 -23.83 -5.52
C TYR A 295 -17.68 -23.34 -5.95
N PHE A 296 -17.98 -22.06 -5.77
CA PHE A 296 -19.26 -21.46 -6.15
C PHE A 296 -19.23 -20.82 -7.54
N ALA A 297 -18.14 -20.94 -8.30
CA ALA A 297 -18.06 -20.38 -9.64
C ALA A 297 -18.76 -21.28 -10.67
N ASP A 298 -19.36 -20.64 -11.70
CA ASP A 298 -19.93 -21.36 -12.85
C ASP A 298 -18.83 -21.98 -13.71
N TYR A 299 -17.68 -21.28 -13.82
CA TYR A 299 -16.49 -21.76 -14.52
C TYR A 299 -15.24 -21.53 -13.68
N ILE A 300 -14.39 -22.55 -13.66
CA ILE A 300 -13.04 -22.46 -13.06
C ILE A 300 -12.03 -22.60 -14.18
N LEU A 301 -11.25 -21.55 -14.40
CA LEU A 301 -10.21 -21.52 -15.41
C LEU A 301 -8.84 -21.58 -14.74
N PRO A 302 -8.01 -22.60 -15.03
CA PRO A 302 -6.73 -22.75 -14.40
C PRO A 302 -5.75 -21.68 -14.89
N MET A 303 -5.17 -20.94 -13.93
CA MET A 303 -4.18 -19.90 -14.18
C MET A 303 -2.79 -20.36 -13.74
N GLY A 304 -1.77 -19.92 -14.47
CA GLY A 304 -0.39 -20.34 -14.23
C GLY A 304 0.15 -19.92 -12.86
N LEU A 305 0.84 -20.86 -12.22
CA LEU A 305 1.73 -20.58 -11.10
C LEU A 305 3.01 -19.87 -11.58
N GLY A 306 3.86 -19.48 -10.65
CA GLY A 306 5.07 -18.72 -10.94
C GLY A 306 6.01 -19.32 -12.01
N SER A 307 6.07 -20.64 -12.13
CA SER A 307 6.88 -21.33 -13.15
C SER A 307 6.24 -21.37 -14.53
N GLU A 308 4.97 -21.08 -14.64
CA GLU A 308 4.11 -21.29 -15.81
C GLU A 308 3.77 -20.00 -16.54
N ARG A 309 4.08 -18.86 -15.96
CA ARG A 309 3.75 -17.53 -16.49
C ARG A 309 4.90 -16.53 -16.37
N HIS A 310 4.82 -15.47 -17.15
CA HIS A 310 5.59 -14.27 -16.89
C HIS A 310 5.11 -13.60 -15.60
N ASP A 311 5.99 -12.82 -15.01
CA ASP A 311 5.64 -11.96 -13.90
C ASP A 311 6.44 -10.67 -13.99
N LEU A 312 5.77 -9.56 -13.86
CA LEU A 312 6.35 -8.23 -13.86
C LEU A 312 5.90 -7.54 -12.58
N HIS A 313 6.83 -7.15 -11.75
CA HIS A 313 6.52 -6.49 -10.49
C HIS A 313 7.47 -5.35 -10.21
N SER A 314 6.99 -4.38 -9.50
CA SER A 314 7.78 -3.29 -8.93
C SER A 314 7.72 -3.35 -7.42
N TYR A 315 8.73 -2.82 -6.78
CA TYR A 315 8.74 -2.68 -5.34
C TYR A 315 7.90 -1.45 -4.93
N GLU A 316 7.10 -1.62 -3.89
CA GLU A 316 6.12 -0.62 -3.51
C GLU A 316 6.46 0.14 -2.22
N THR A 317 7.36 -0.38 -1.38
CA THR A 317 7.56 0.14 -0.02
C THR A 317 9.04 0.14 0.38
N GLN A 318 9.93 0.55 -0.51
CA GLN A 318 11.36 0.60 -0.26
C GLN A 318 11.99 1.88 -0.82
N ASP A 319 13.23 2.10 -0.45
CA ASP A 319 14.03 3.26 -0.78
C ASP A 319 14.69 3.24 -2.16
N ALA A 320 14.26 2.36 -3.07
CA ALA A 320 14.76 2.29 -4.44
C ALA A 320 13.65 1.86 -5.39
N GLN A 321 13.72 2.33 -6.63
CA GLN A 321 12.75 1.98 -7.65
C GLN A 321 13.31 0.90 -8.57
N TRP A 322 12.80 -0.32 -8.42
CA TRP A 322 13.17 -1.49 -9.20
C TRP A 322 12.00 -2.09 -9.92
N VAL A 323 12.27 -2.67 -11.08
CA VAL A 323 11.32 -3.56 -11.76
C VAL A 323 11.97 -4.93 -11.92
N GLY A 324 11.30 -5.95 -11.43
CA GLY A 324 11.66 -7.35 -11.58
C GLY A 324 10.81 -8.02 -12.66
N PHE A 325 11.44 -8.87 -13.44
CA PHE A 325 10.78 -9.64 -14.49
C PHE A 325 11.19 -11.10 -14.41
N ARG A 326 10.19 -11.97 -14.42
CA ARG A 326 10.40 -13.41 -14.48
C ARG A 326 9.78 -13.99 -15.74
N GLN A 327 10.56 -14.78 -16.45
CA GLN A 327 10.07 -15.56 -17.57
C GLN A 327 9.40 -16.86 -17.09
N PRO A 328 8.46 -17.43 -17.86
CA PRO A 328 7.86 -18.72 -17.55
C PRO A 328 8.91 -19.83 -17.68
N VAL A 329 9.29 -20.37 -16.54
CA VAL A 329 10.40 -21.36 -16.44
C VAL A 329 10.15 -22.60 -17.30
N LEU A 330 8.90 -23.08 -17.34
CA LEU A 330 8.55 -24.26 -18.14
C LEU A 330 8.73 -24.00 -19.64
N ARG A 331 8.30 -22.85 -20.14
CA ARG A 331 8.49 -22.49 -21.56
C ARG A 331 9.97 -22.38 -21.91
N GLU A 332 10.74 -21.68 -21.09
CA GLU A 332 12.16 -21.46 -21.36
C GLU A 332 12.97 -22.77 -21.23
N ALA A 333 12.61 -23.63 -20.29
CA ALA A 333 13.24 -24.96 -20.17
C ALA A 333 12.96 -25.81 -21.40
N LYS A 334 11.72 -25.86 -21.87
CA LYS A 334 11.36 -26.60 -23.12
C LYS A 334 12.11 -26.06 -24.32
N ARG A 335 12.20 -24.74 -24.50
CA ARG A 335 12.96 -24.11 -25.58
C ARG A 335 14.45 -24.52 -25.54
N ARG A 336 15.07 -24.44 -24.38
CA ARG A 336 16.49 -24.81 -24.19
C ARG A 336 16.74 -26.31 -24.43
N LEU A 337 15.76 -27.15 -24.17
CA LEU A 337 15.84 -28.57 -24.44
C LEU A 337 15.47 -28.93 -25.88
N GLY A 338 15.23 -27.95 -26.75
CA GLY A 338 14.83 -28.18 -28.15
C GLY A 338 13.46 -28.86 -28.31
N ARG A 339 12.58 -28.76 -27.29
CA ARG A 339 11.25 -29.33 -27.37
C ARG A 339 10.31 -28.40 -28.09
N GLU A 340 9.54 -28.94 -29.02
CA GLU A 340 8.55 -28.15 -29.75
C GLU A 340 7.43 -27.63 -28.84
N LEU A 341 6.99 -26.41 -29.11
CA LEU A 341 5.88 -25.74 -28.45
C LEU A 341 4.64 -25.65 -29.37
N GLY A 342 4.46 -26.62 -30.27
CA GLY A 342 3.31 -26.66 -31.18
C GLY A 342 3.22 -25.52 -32.18
N GLY A 343 4.37 -24.93 -32.57
CA GLY A 343 4.42 -23.80 -33.52
C GLY A 343 3.96 -22.46 -32.98
N THR A 344 3.77 -22.35 -31.66
CA THR A 344 3.35 -21.14 -30.96
C THR A 344 4.35 -20.74 -29.89
N ASN A 345 4.39 -19.46 -29.55
CA ASN A 345 5.17 -18.91 -28.45
C ASN A 345 4.35 -18.74 -27.16
N ASP A 346 3.08 -19.12 -27.18
CA ASP A 346 2.21 -18.98 -26.02
C ASP A 346 2.72 -19.79 -24.83
N THR A 347 2.58 -19.26 -23.62
CA THR A 347 2.99 -19.97 -22.40
C THR A 347 2.16 -21.22 -22.18
N ARG A 348 0.90 -21.19 -22.57
CA ARG A 348 -0.04 -22.32 -22.55
C ARG A 348 0.51 -23.58 -23.25
N ALA A 349 1.19 -23.42 -24.37
CA ALA A 349 1.76 -24.56 -25.10
C ALA A 349 2.85 -25.30 -24.30
N ALA A 350 3.46 -24.64 -23.34
CA ALA A 350 4.47 -25.22 -22.48
C ALA A 350 3.90 -25.78 -21.17
N ASN A 351 2.76 -25.28 -20.73
CA ASN A 351 2.17 -25.61 -19.45
C ASN A 351 1.46 -26.99 -19.50
N PRO A 352 1.30 -27.65 -18.35
CA PRO A 352 0.48 -28.86 -18.28
C PRO A 352 -1.00 -28.52 -18.43
N GLY A 353 -1.73 -29.34 -19.18
CA GLY A 353 -3.17 -29.13 -19.40
C GLY A 353 -3.48 -27.84 -20.12
N GLU A 354 -4.55 -27.18 -19.69
CA GLU A 354 -5.02 -25.91 -20.26
C GLU A 354 -4.72 -24.70 -19.37
N VAL A 355 -3.55 -24.69 -18.74
CA VAL A 355 -3.13 -23.63 -17.81
C VAL A 355 -2.69 -22.39 -18.59
N TRP A 356 -3.33 -21.28 -18.33
CA TRP A 356 -3.12 -20.01 -19.00
C TRP A 356 -2.25 -19.05 -18.18
N GLU A 357 -1.48 -18.24 -18.87
CA GLU A 357 -1.01 -16.97 -18.32
C GLU A 357 -2.16 -15.95 -18.40
N GLU A 358 -2.31 -15.15 -17.37
CA GLU A 358 -3.43 -14.21 -17.25
C GLU A 358 -3.51 -13.20 -18.41
N ASN A 359 -2.38 -12.62 -18.81
CA ASN A 359 -2.38 -11.66 -19.92
C ASN A 359 -2.71 -12.33 -21.27
N GLU A 360 -2.22 -13.54 -21.50
CA GLU A 360 -2.60 -14.33 -22.67
C GLU A 360 -4.10 -14.67 -22.67
N PHE A 361 -4.65 -14.99 -21.50
CA PHE A 361 -6.08 -15.26 -21.35
C PHE A 361 -6.92 -14.08 -21.85
N TRP A 362 -6.61 -12.86 -21.41
CA TRP A 362 -7.37 -11.67 -21.85
C TRP A 362 -7.21 -11.38 -23.33
N ILE A 363 -6.02 -11.55 -23.88
CA ILE A 363 -5.75 -11.42 -25.30
C ILE A 363 -6.59 -12.45 -26.10
N GLU A 364 -6.54 -13.70 -25.71
CA GLU A 364 -7.30 -14.76 -26.37
C GLU A 364 -8.80 -14.59 -26.24
N LEU A 365 -9.28 -14.24 -25.04
CA LEU A 365 -10.71 -14.00 -24.79
C LEU A 365 -11.25 -12.89 -25.69
N SER A 366 -10.51 -11.79 -25.85
CA SER A 366 -10.92 -10.67 -26.68
C SER A 366 -11.10 -11.07 -28.14
N TRP A 367 -10.24 -11.95 -28.68
CA TRP A 367 -10.32 -12.46 -30.03
C TRP A 367 -11.42 -13.52 -30.22
N ARG A 368 -11.77 -14.26 -29.18
CA ARG A 368 -12.89 -15.21 -29.21
C ARG A 368 -14.25 -14.51 -29.13
N ILE A 369 -14.35 -13.44 -28.35
CA ILE A 369 -15.58 -12.65 -28.22
C ILE A 369 -15.83 -11.83 -29.49
N ASP A 370 -14.78 -11.31 -30.12
CA ASP A 370 -14.83 -10.41 -31.28
C ASP A 370 -14.00 -10.97 -32.44
N PRO A 371 -14.41 -12.12 -33.02
CA PRO A 371 -13.58 -12.83 -34.01
C PRO A 371 -13.42 -12.06 -35.34
N ASP A 372 -14.38 -11.24 -35.72
CA ASP A 372 -14.36 -10.43 -36.96
C ASP A 372 -14.00 -8.93 -36.67
N GLY A 373 -13.86 -8.53 -35.43
CA GLY A 373 -13.56 -7.15 -35.04
C GLY A 373 -14.76 -6.19 -35.05
N SER A 374 -15.97 -6.69 -35.33
CA SER A 374 -17.17 -5.87 -35.41
C SER A 374 -17.60 -5.24 -34.09
N MET A 375 -17.29 -5.87 -32.99
CA MET A 375 -17.56 -5.34 -31.65
C MET A 375 -16.54 -4.29 -31.20
N GLY A 376 -15.41 -4.17 -31.88
CA GLY A 376 -14.36 -3.21 -31.56
C GLY A 376 -13.61 -3.52 -30.26
N ILE A 377 -13.63 -4.78 -29.80
CA ILE A 377 -12.96 -5.25 -28.59
C ILE A 377 -11.54 -5.70 -28.92
N ARG A 378 -11.36 -6.60 -29.89
CA ARG A 378 -10.06 -7.18 -30.20
C ARG A 378 -9.02 -6.16 -30.65
N LYS A 379 -9.43 -5.01 -31.19
CA LYS A 379 -8.52 -3.93 -31.61
C LYS A 379 -7.58 -3.45 -30.51
N PHE A 380 -7.98 -3.61 -29.24
CA PHE A 380 -7.12 -3.27 -28.08
C PHE A 380 -6.04 -4.34 -27.81
N PHE A 381 -6.10 -5.46 -28.52
CA PHE A 381 -5.22 -6.61 -28.40
C PHE A 381 -4.66 -7.06 -29.74
N GLU A 382 -4.54 -6.15 -30.70
CA GLU A 382 -3.87 -6.40 -31.97
C GLU A 382 -2.37 -6.08 -31.90
N SER A 383 -1.58 -6.86 -32.63
CA SER A 383 -0.15 -6.61 -32.78
C SER A 383 0.11 -5.29 -33.50
N LYS A 384 1.01 -4.47 -32.96
CA LYS A 384 1.54 -3.29 -33.65
C LYS A 384 2.60 -3.66 -34.68
N LYS A 385 3.25 -4.81 -34.51
CA LYS A 385 4.28 -5.32 -35.43
C LYS A 385 3.66 -5.95 -36.67
N THR A 386 2.50 -6.58 -36.50
CA THR A 386 1.76 -7.27 -37.60
C THR A 386 0.29 -6.86 -37.55
N PRO A 387 -0.11 -5.79 -38.26
CA PRO A 387 -1.48 -5.32 -38.25
C PRO A 387 -2.49 -6.42 -38.62
N GLY A 388 -3.59 -6.50 -37.89
CA GLY A 388 -4.62 -7.52 -38.07
C GLY A 388 -4.29 -8.88 -37.43
N ALA A 389 -3.09 -9.07 -36.87
CA ALA A 389 -2.74 -10.25 -36.11
C ALA A 389 -3.00 -10.04 -34.62
N LYS A 390 -3.23 -11.15 -33.93
CA LYS A 390 -3.37 -11.17 -32.47
C LYS A 390 -2.03 -10.78 -31.79
N LEU A 391 -2.10 -9.94 -30.79
CA LEU A 391 -0.96 -9.58 -29.95
C LEU A 391 -0.37 -10.84 -29.28
N SER A 392 0.94 -11.03 -29.39
CA SER A 392 1.63 -12.09 -28.66
C SER A 392 2.02 -11.60 -27.26
N ILE A 393 2.17 -12.54 -26.32
CA ILE A 393 2.59 -12.20 -24.94
C ILE A 393 4.01 -11.62 -24.91
N ASP A 394 4.90 -12.07 -25.76
CA ASP A 394 6.26 -11.53 -25.83
C ASP A 394 6.25 -10.09 -26.36
N GLU A 395 5.42 -9.78 -27.38
CA GLU A 395 5.24 -8.41 -27.87
C GLU A 395 4.63 -7.49 -26.80
N TYR A 396 3.70 -8.00 -26.00
CA TYR A 396 3.11 -7.26 -24.87
C TYR A 396 4.18 -6.81 -23.87
N TYR A 397 5.05 -7.71 -23.45
CA TYR A 397 6.13 -7.37 -22.51
C TYR A 397 7.21 -6.51 -23.16
N ASP A 398 7.59 -6.77 -24.41
CA ASP A 398 8.54 -5.92 -25.14
C ASP A 398 8.05 -4.47 -25.22
N HIS A 399 6.76 -4.27 -25.51
CA HIS A 399 6.17 -2.93 -25.51
C HIS A 399 6.30 -2.23 -24.16
N ILE A 400 6.06 -2.94 -23.05
CA ILE A 400 6.22 -2.40 -21.70
C ILE A 400 7.67 -1.98 -21.46
N PHE A 401 8.62 -2.82 -21.80
CA PHE A 401 10.04 -2.53 -21.59
C PHE A 401 10.54 -1.37 -22.45
N GLU A 402 10.06 -1.25 -23.66
CA GLU A 402 10.42 -0.17 -24.58
C GLU A 402 9.84 1.19 -24.16
N ASN A 403 8.63 1.20 -23.58
CA ASN A 403 7.84 2.43 -23.45
C ASN A 403 7.58 2.88 -22.01
N SER A 404 7.85 2.03 -21.02
CA SER A 404 7.42 2.30 -19.64
C SER A 404 8.57 2.42 -18.64
N LEU A 405 9.78 2.00 -18.99
CA LEU A 405 10.94 1.98 -18.09
C LEU A 405 11.95 3.06 -18.47
N PRO A 406 11.98 4.20 -17.74
CA PRO A 406 12.92 5.28 -18.02
C PRO A 406 14.38 4.78 -18.00
N GLY A 407 15.14 5.15 -19.03
CA GLY A 407 16.55 4.78 -19.15
C GLY A 407 16.84 3.35 -19.60
N LEU A 408 15.89 2.43 -19.55
CA LEU A 408 16.09 1.05 -19.98
C LEU A 408 16.48 0.92 -21.47
N PRO A 409 15.82 1.61 -22.41
CA PRO A 409 16.21 1.54 -23.83
C PRO A 409 17.64 2.00 -24.07
N ALA A 410 18.08 3.08 -23.41
CA ALA A 410 19.46 3.58 -23.55
C ALA A 410 20.47 2.60 -22.96
N LYS A 411 20.18 1.98 -21.82
CA LYS A 411 21.04 0.96 -21.21
C LYS A 411 21.12 -0.28 -22.09
N ALA A 412 20.01 -0.74 -22.65
CA ALA A 412 19.99 -1.89 -23.54
C ALA A 412 20.82 -1.64 -24.80
N ALA A 413 20.66 -0.47 -25.44
CA ALA A 413 21.45 -0.08 -26.61
C ALA A 413 22.95 -0.02 -26.32
N ALA A 414 23.36 0.37 -25.11
CA ALA A 414 24.77 0.38 -24.71
C ALA A 414 25.39 -1.04 -24.57
N GLU A 415 24.54 -2.07 -24.47
CA GLU A 415 24.93 -3.49 -24.42
C GLU A 415 24.62 -4.23 -25.72
N ASP A 416 24.28 -3.53 -26.82
CA ASP A 416 23.83 -4.10 -28.09
C ASP A 416 22.62 -5.03 -27.95
N LEU A 417 21.72 -4.71 -27.02
CA LEU A 417 20.50 -5.46 -26.72
C LEU A 417 19.25 -4.61 -26.96
N THR A 418 18.13 -5.27 -27.20
CA THR A 418 16.80 -4.66 -27.06
C THR A 418 16.42 -4.59 -25.56
N PRO A 419 15.51 -3.69 -25.17
CA PRO A 419 15.00 -3.65 -23.78
C PRO A 419 14.45 -5.00 -23.30
N GLY A 420 13.75 -5.72 -24.17
CA GLY A 420 13.22 -7.04 -23.86
C GLY A 420 14.32 -8.09 -23.63
N GLU A 421 15.36 -8.10 -24.47
CA GLU A 421 16.52 -8.99 -24.31
C GLU A 421 17.28 -8.70 -23.02
N LEU A 422 17.47 -7.41 -22.68
CA LEU A 422 18.12 -7.03 -21.43
C LEU A 422 17.33 -7.53 -20.21
N MET A 423 16.02 -7.33 -20.21
CA MET A 423 15.16 -7.80 -19.11
C MET A 423 15.11 -9.34 -19.03
N ARG A 424 15.10 -10.04 -20.15
CA ARG A 424 15.18 -11.52 -20.17
C ARG A 424 16.53 -12.04 -19.69
N ARG A 425 17.61 -11.29 -19.93
CA ARG A 425 18.97 -11.65 -19.52
C ARG A 425 19.20 -11.45 -18.03
N TYR A 426 18.80 -10.31 -17.50
CA TYR A 426 19.13 -9.91 -16.13
C TYR A 426 17.96 -10.12 -15.13
N GLY A 427 16.73 -10.19 -15.59
CA GLY A 427 15.55 -10.39 -14.75
C GLY A 427 15.16 -9.20 -13.89
N SER A 428 15.94 -8.11 -13.90
CA SER A 428 15.63 -6.91 -13.12
C SER A 428 16.33 -5.68 -13.68
N TYR A 429 15.75 -4.52 -13.38
CA TYR A 429 16.28 -3.22 -13.74
C TYR A 429 16.04 -2.21 -12.62
N GLU A 430 17.10 -1.53 -12.20
CA GLU A 430 17.02 -0.41 -11.27
C GLU A 430 16.72 0.87 -12.03
N ILE A 431 15.51 1.39 -11.87
CA ILE A 431 15.08 2.64 -12.51
C ILE A 431 15.79 3.82 -11.83
N ARG A 432 15.85 3.77 -10.49
CA ARG A 432 16.39 4.85 -9.69
C ARG A 432 16.97 4.32 -8.38
N ARG A 433 18.16 4.83 -8.01
CA ARG A 433 18.74 4.63 -6.69
C ARG A 433 18.19 5.60 -5.68
N GLY A 434 18.16 5.13 -4.44
CA GLY A 434 17.70 5.93 -3.31
C GLY A 434 16.18 6.02 -3.26
N ILE A 435 15.74 6.82 -2.32
CA ILE A 435 14.32 7.06 -2.06
C ILE A 435 13.71 7.73 -3.29
N GLY A 436 12.50 7.32 -3.62
CA GLY A 436 11.75 7.91 -4.72
C GLY A 436 11.65 9.44 -4.57
N PRO A 437 11.26 10.17 -5.63
CA PRO A 437 11.24 11.62 -5.56
C PRO A 437 10.41 12.05 -4.37
N LEU A 438 10.98 12.93 -3.58
CA LEU A 438 10.20 13.76 -2.69
C LEU A 438 9.17 14.48 -3.56
N PHE A 439 8.01 14.78 -3.02
CA PHE A 439 7.00 15.54 -3.77
C PHE A 439 7.56 16.88 -4.29
N GLU A 440 8.55 17.41 -3.60
CA GLU A 440 9.28 18.62 -3.99
C GLU A 440 10.07 18.44 -5.29
N GLU A 441 10.67 17.27 -5.49
CA GLU A 441 11.43 16.96 -6.72
C GLU A 441 10.52 16.77 -7.93
N GLU A 442 9.29 16.36 -7.72
CA GLU A 442 8.28 16.19 -8.78
C GLU A 442 7.69 17.55 -9.24
N VAL A 443 7.97 18.60 -8.52
CA VAL A 443 7.42 19.93 -8.77
C VAL A 443 8.54 20.93 -8.97
N PRO A 444 8.93 21.23 -10.21
CA PRO A 444 9.95 22.21 -10.50
C PRO A 444 9.66 23.55 -9.83
N GLY A 445 10.65 24.11 -9.16
CA GLY A 445 10.52 25.38 -8.45
C GLY A 445 9.75 25.32 -7.13
N ALA A 446 9.50 24.13 -6.59
CA ALA A 446 8.94 23.98 -5.25
C ALA A 446 9.95 24.46 -4.20
N GLU A 447 9.54 25.38 -3.35
CA GLU A 447 10.34 25.86 -2.23
C GLU A 447 9.88 25.17 -0.94
N LEU A 448 10.78 24.48 -0.28
CA LEU A 448 10.50 23.80 0.99
C LEU A 448 10.08 24.78 2.11
N VAL A 449 10.45 26.06 1.94
CA VAL A 449 10.15 27.09 2.95
C VAL A 449 8.69 27.56 2.89
N ASP A 450 8.06 27.46 1.73
CA ASP A 450 6.65 27.83 1.56
C ASP A 450 5.78 26.60 1.40
N VAL A 451 5.11 26.23 2.48
CA VAL A 451 4.24 25.04 2.55
C VAL A 451 3.17 25.03 1.43
N SER A 452 2.71 26.21 1.00
CA SER A 452 1.73 26.31 -0.07
C SER A 452 2.30 26.02 -1.45
N LYS A 453 3.61 26.12 -1.61
CA LYS A 453 4.32 25.89 -2.87
C LYS A 453 5.08 24.59 -2.91
N SER A 454 5.48 24.04 -1.75
CA SER A 454 6.15 22.74 -1.70
C SER A 454 5.19 21.62 -2.12
N ALA A 455 5.72 20.56 -2.72
CA ALA A 455 4.90 19.39 -3.05
C ALA A 455 4.39 18.71 -1.79
N LEU A 456 5.17 18.67 -0.72
CA LEU A 456 4.74 18.20 0.59
C LEU A 456 3.59 19.07 1.13
N GLY A 457 3.75 20.37 1.13
CA GLY A 457 2.70 21.32 1.52
C GLY A 457 1.45 21.19 0.65
N ARG A 458 1.59 20.95 -0.65
CA ARG A 458 0.45 20.72 -1.54
C ARG A 458 -0.24 19.41 -1.29
N VAL A 459 0.47 18.37 -0.92
CA VAL A 459 -0.14 17.11 -0.54
C VAL A 459 -1.02 17.31 0.69
N TYR A 460 -0.59 18.07 1.64
CA TYR A 460 -1.33 18.34 2.86
C TYR A 460 -2.39 19.44 2.68
N ALA A 461 -2.09 20.47 1.92
CA ALA A 461 -3.03 21.55 1.62
C ALA A 461 -4.07 21.18 0.55
N ALA A 462 -3.84 20.14 -0.23
CA ALA A 462 -4.82 19.66 -1.21
C ALA A 462 -5.87 18.72 -0.58
N SER A 463 -5.69 18.26 0.63
CA SER A 463 -6.84 17.99 1.51
C SER A 463 -7.53 19.32 1.78
N PRO A 464 -8.85 19.40 1.79
CA PRO A 464 -9.55 20.68 2.08
C PRO A 464 -9.04 21.39 3.31
N LYS A 465 -8.28 20.69 4.11
CA LYS A 465 -7.42 21.17 5.21
C LYS A 465 -6.27 20.22 5.35
N PRO A 466 -5.18 20.56 6.03
CA PRO A 466 -4.00 19.70 6.17
C PRO A 466 -4.25 18.43 7.01
N ASP A 467 -5.33 17.75 6.73
CA ASP A 467 -5.85 16.64 7.52
C ASP A 467 -5.07 15.37 7.33
N SER A 468 -4.33 15.26 6.25
CA SER A 468 -3.40 14.15 6.05
C SER A 468 -2.27 14.16 7.09
N LEU A 469 -1.97 15.33 7.64
CA LEU A 469 -1.16 15.51 8.84
C LEU A 469 -2.00 15.88 10.05
N ASN A 470 -3.28 15.56 10.08
CA ASN A 470 -4.08 15.82 11.27
C ASN A 470 -3.53 15.00 12.44
N VAL A 471 -2.36 15.42 12.86
CA VAL A 471 -1.59 15.06 14.03
C VAL A 471 -1.88 16.01 15.18
N ALA A 472 -2.91 16.85 15.03
CA ALA A 472 -3.45 17.53 16.17
C ALA A 472 -3.61 16.48 17.28
N PRO A 473 -3.14 16.78 18.50
CA PRO A 473 -3.15 15.85 19.61
C PRO A 473 -4.59 15.57 20.04
N GLN A 474 -5.36 15.02 19.13
CA GLN A 474 -6.63 14.48 19.53
C GLN A 474 -6.34 13.13 20.17
N PRO A 475 -6.74 12.93 21.43
CA PRO A 475 -7.03 11.58 21.87
C PRO A 475 -7.88 11.00 20.74
N VAL A 476 -7.59 9.78 20.35
CA VAL A 476 -8.29 9.04 19.32
C VAL A 476 -9.72 9.56 19.19
N PRO A 477 -10.08 10.24 18.12
CA PRO A 477 -11.40 10.83 18.07
C PRO A 477 -12.36 9.70 18.19
N ASP A 478 -13.19 9.74 19.23
CA ASP A 478 -14.37 8.92 19.25
C ASP A 478 -15.06 9.13 17.91
N ALA A 479 -15.09 8.07 17.13
CA ALA A 479 -15.92 8.09 15.93
C ALA A 479 -17.30 8.50 16.41
N ASP A 480 -17.85 9.59 15.92
CA ASP A 480 -19.24 9.89 16.19
C ASP A 480 -20.08 8.69 15.71
N ALA A 481 -21.32 8.61 16.14
CA ALA A 481 -22.23 7.51 15.78
C ALA A 481 -22.35 7.28 14.25
N SER A 482 -21.86 8.21 13.43
CA SER A 482 -21.79 8.08 11.97
C SER A 482 -20.40 7.65 11.47
N GLY A 483 -19.44 7.42 12.35
CA GLY A 483 -18.06 7.05 11.97
C GLY A 483 -17.28 8.16 11.27
N ARG A 484 -17.79 9.38 11.21
CA ARG A 484 -17.23 10.45 10.40
C ARG A 484 -15.85 10.90 10.82
N ARG A 485 -15.52 10.84 12.10
CA ARG A 485 -14.20 11.23 12.61
C ARG A 485 -13.11 10.20 12.33
N ALA A 486 -13.48 9.00 11.98
CA ALA A 486 -12.55 7.91 11.79
C ALA A 486 -11.73 7.96 10.49
N VAL A 487 -12.11 8.79 9.51
CA VAL A 487 -11.51 8.81 8.16
C VAL A 487 -10.92 10.16 7.74
N GLY A 488 -10.72 11.04 8.67
CA GLY A 488 -10.36 12.42 8.37
C GLY A 488 -11.61 13.24 8.08
N ILE A 489 -12.00 13.99 9.06
CA ILE A 489 -13.05 14.98 8.99
C ILE A 489 -12.34 16.32 9.02
N ASP A 490 -12.69 17.20 8.09
CA ASP A 490 -12.21 18.56 8.17
C ASP A 490 -12.89 19.29 9.35
N VAL A 491 -12.36 20.44 9.72
CA VAL A 491 -12.91 21.23 10.85
C VAL A 491 -14.32 21.75 10.59
N ASP A 492 -14.82 21.71 9.34
CA ASP A 492 -16.20 22.03 8.99
C ASP A 492 -17.11 20.79 9.08
N GLY A 493 -16.61 19.66 9.56
CA GLY A 493 -17.36 18.41 9.71
C GLY A 493 -17.62 17.67 8.40
N LYS A 494 -16.96 18.06 7.31
CA LYS A 494 -17.08 17.36 6.03
C LYS A 494 -16.21 16.12 6.03
N VAL A 495 -16.82 15.00 5.70
CA VAL A 495 -16.11 13.72 5.57
C VAL A 495 -15.17 13.78 4.36
N LEU A 496 -13.88 13.60 4.61
CA LEU A 496 -12.86 13.51 3.58
C LEU A 496 -12.74 12.07 3.11
N HIS A 497 -13.17 11.83 1.89
CA HIS A 497 -13.09 10.51 1.27
C HIS A 497 -11.79 10.36 0.45
N GLY A 498 -10.64 10.67 1.02
CA GLY A 498 -9.36 10.52 0.35
C GLY A 498 -9.32 11.20 -1.03
N ARG A 499 -8.78 10.52 -2.03
CA ARG A 499 -8.67 11.06 -3.39
C ARG A 499 -10.00 11.39 -4.07
N GLY A 500 -11.11 10.76 -3.67
CA GLY A 500 -12.43 11.01 -4.27
C GLY A 500 -13.07 12.32 -3.84
N ALA A 501 -12.84 12.76 -2.63
CA ALA A 501 -13.32 14.06 -2.16
C ALA A 501 -12.74 15.25 -2.95
N ARG A 502 -11.61 15.05 -3.62
CA ARG A 502 -10.95 16.06 -4.46
C ARG A 502 -11.58 16.24 -5.84
N ARG A 503 -12.43 15.33 -6.27
CA ARG A 503 -13.07 15.37 -7.60
C ARG A 503 -14.52 15.84 -7.58
N GLY A 504 -15.04 16.10 -6.43
CA GLY A 504 -16.42 16.55 -6.22
C GLY A 504 -16.55 17.95 -5.65
N GLY A 505 -15.46 18.72 -5.62
CA GLY A 505 -15.46 20.12 -5.25
C GLY A 505 -15.21 20.99 -6.47
#